data_f527697f3f1df301cc7ef0776bb4d913
#
_entry.id   f527697f3f1df301cc7ef0776bb4d913
#
_cell.length_a   1.000
_cell.length_b   1.000
_cell.length_c   1.000
_cell.angle_alpha   90.00
_cell.angle_beta   90.00
_cell.angle_gamma   90.00
#
_symmetry.space_group_name_H-M   'P 1'
#
loop_
_entity.id
_entity.type
_entity.pdbx_description
1 polymer ?
#
loop_
_entity_poly.entity_id
_entity_poly.type
_entity_poly.pdbx_seq_one_letter_code
_entity_poly.pdbx_strand_id
1 'polypeptide(L)'
;MITENSKNKKGAAKRKMAFSSLKAQEKRARQDVIVDAAQRVFATKPFNKVSIRDVAREAGISHASIYRYFPDQQALFVEAFLRGAKEIVQVLDDIVRNSEQGDIEKVTEEFVTFLIENDQYFRMMTHFMLDGSLSAEMVEKLNAMERLLFDEFDKLFLKMTEAGEGEVRLLSHAFFAALNGVLITFRNYPGRNREEVIRHMRRIAGIIANKFKA
;
A
#
# COMPACT_ATOMS: atom_id res chain seq x y z
N MET A 1 20.35 -30.46 44.79
CA MET A 1 20.51 -29.00 44.64
C MET A 1 20.66 -28.46 43.19
N ILE A 2 20.62 -29.31 42.16
CA ILE A 2 20.84 -28.84 40.73
C ILE A 2 19.52 -28.45 40.03
N THR A 3 18.35 -28.89 40.49
CA THR A 3 17.07 -28.75 39.82
C THR A 3 16.34 -27.41 40.08
N GLU A 4 16.61 -26.72 41.15
CA GLU A 4 15.94 -25.45 41.55
C GLU A 4 16.50 -24.24 40.78
N ASN A 5 17.78 -24.23 40.48
CA ASN A 5 18.48 -23.17 39.73
C ASN A 5 18.07 -23.15 38.25
N SER A 6 17.68 -24.31 37.68
CA SER A 6 17.20 -24.43 36.28
C SER A 6 15.78 -23.90 36.12
N LYS A 7 14.87 -24.11 37.10
CA LYS A 7 13.49 -23.61 37.07
C LYS A 7 13.47 -22.09 37.21
N ASN A 8 14.32 -21.52 38.04
CA ASN A 8 14.38 -20.08 38.27
C ASN A 8 14.93 -19.30 37.04
N LYS A 9 15.93 -19.87 36.34
CA LYS A 9 16.43 -19.33 35.07
C LYS A 9 15.38 -19.37 33.95
N LYS A 10 14.59 -20.44 33.82
CA LYS A 10 13.50 -20.55 32.85
C LYS A 10 12.37 -19.54 33.14
N GLY A 11 12.02 -19.34 34.43
CA GLY A 11 11.04 -18.34 34.85
C GLY A 11 11.48 -16.90 34.56
N ALA A 12 12.75 -16.56 34.82
CA ALA A 12 13.33 -15.26 34.50
C ALA A 12 13.39 -14.99 32.97
N ALA A 13 13.77 -15.99 32.18
CA ALA A 13 13.78 -15.89 30.71
C ALA A 13 12.36 -15.67 30.14
N LYS A 14 11.36 -16.40 30.64
CA LYS A 14 9.94 -16.24 30.23
C LYS A 14 9.42 -14.84 30.58
N ARG A 15 9.73 -14.31 31.76
CA ARG A 15 9.36 -12.93 32.16
C ARG A 15 10.05 -11.88 31.27
N LYS A 16 11.33 -12.05 30.95
CA LYS A 16 12.09 -11.15 30.07
C LYS A 16 11.52 -11.15 28.64
N MET A 17 11.15 -12.33 28.13
CA MET A 17 10.46 -12.44 26.82
C MET A 17 9.09 -11.78 26.84
N ALA A 18 8.29 -12.00 27.87
CA ALA A 18 6.98 -11.35 28.01
C ALA A 18 7.11 -9.81 28.07
N PHE A 19 8.08 -9.30 28.82
CA PHE A 19 8.31 -7.86 28.92
C PHE A 19 8.83 -7.24 27.61
N SER A 20 9.70 -7.94 26.86
CA SER A 20 10.15 -7.49 25.55
C SER A 20 9.02 -7.50 24.52
N SER A 21 8.13 -8.49 24.57
CA SER A 21 6.94 -8.56 23.74
C SER A 21 5.98 -7.41 24.03
N LEU A 22 5.74 -7.09 25.31
CA LEU A 22 4.89 -5.95 25.71
C LEU A 22 5.44 -4.62 25.20
N LYS A 23 6.75 -4.39 25.36
CA LYS A 23 7.40 -3.18 24.81
C LYS A 23 7.29 -3.08 23.29
N ALA A 24 7.42 -4.21 22.59
CA ALA A 24 7.27 -4.23 21.14
C ALA A 24 5.84 -3.93 20.71
N GLN A 25 4.84 -4.46 21.43
CA GLN A 25 3.43 -4.18 21.18
C GLN A 25 3.10 -2.70 21.45
N GLU A 26 3.58 -2.14 22.56
CA GLU A 26 3.39 -0.72 22.86
C GLU A 26 4.04 0.18 21.79
N LYS A 27 5.25 -0.17 21.36
CA LYS A 27 5.92 0.56 20.27
C LYS A 27 5.10 0.54 18.99
N ARG A 28 4.58 -0.64 18.59
CA ARG A 28 3.73 -0.79 17.40
C ARG A 28 2.45 0.01 17.51
N ALA A 29 1.74 -0.09 18.64
CA ALA A 29 0.52 0.68 18.86
C ALA A 29 0.74 2.20 18.72
N ARG A 30 1.88 2.71 19.21
CA ARG A 30 2.24 4.12 19.04
C ARG A 30 2.61 4.48 17.60
N GLN A 31 3.30 3.58 16.88
CA GLN A 31 3.54 3.74 15.45
C GLN A 31 2.23 3.80 14.67
N ASP A 32 1.27 2.93 15.00
CA ASP A 32 -0.05 2.90 14.38
C ASP A 32 -0.79 4.22 14.54
N VAL A 33 -0.81 4.79 15.75
CA VAL A 33 -1.42 6.11 15.99
C VAL A 33 -0.79 7.21 15.14
N ILE A 34 0.55 7.19 14.97
CA ILE A 34 1.27 8.16 14.15
C ILE A 34 0.94 7.98 12.66
N VAL A 35 0.87 6.72 12.19
CA VAL A 35 0.53 6.41 10.79
C VAL A 35 -0.93 6.78 10.48
N ASP A 36 -1.87 6.52 11.41
CA ASP A 36 -3.27 6.94 11.27
C ASP A 36 -3.38 8.47 11.16
N ALA A 37 -2.62 9.20 11.99
CA ALA A 37 -2.56 10.65 11.90
C ALA A 37 -1.97 11.12 10.56
N ALA A 38 -0.93 10.47 10.05
CA ALA A 38 -0.37 10.77 8.75
C ALA A 38 -1.39 10.56 7.62
N GLN A 39 -2.13 9.46 7.63
CA GLN A 39 -3.19 9.20 6.65
C GLN A 39 -4.30 10.26 6.69
N ARG A 40 -4.74 10.69 7.88
CA ARG A 40 -5.72 11.79 8.01
C ARG A 40 -5.19 13.11 7.45
N VAL A 41 -3.92 13.44 7.70
CA VAL A 41 -3.30 14.64 7.13
C VAL A 41 -3.20 14.55 5.61
N PHE A 42 -2.85 13.38 5.06
CA PHE A 42 -2.82 13.15 3.61
C PHE A 42 -4.20 13.30 2.96
N ALA A 43 -5.28 12.93 3.66
CA ALA A 43 -6.63 13.09 3.15
C ALA A 43 -7.05 14.58 2.97
N THR A 44 -6.41 15.50 3.70
CA THR A 44 -6.80 16.92 3.74
C THR A 44 -5.77 17.87 3.15
N LYS A 45 -4.53 17.44 2.93
CA LYS A 45 -3.42 18.28 2.50
C LYS A 45 -2.63 17.64 1.37
N PRO A 46 -2.25 18.39 0.31
CA PRO A 46 -1.41 17.84 -0.77
C PRO A 46 -0.14 17.22 -0.23
N PHE A 47 0.20 16.02 -0.72
CA PHE A 47 1.33 15.21 -0.25
C PHE A 47 2.65 16.01 -0.12
N ASN A 48 3.00 16.76 -1.16
CA ASN A 48 4.22 17.58 -1.20
C ASN A 48 4.24 18.77 -0.23
N LYS A 49 3.11 19.04 0.45
CA LYS A 49 2.98 20.10 1.48
C LYS A 49 2.81 19.53 2.88
N VAL A 50 2.76 18.22 3.03
CA VAL A 50 2.68 17.57 4.35
C VAL A 50 4.06 17.59 5.01
N SER A 51 4.10 17.95 6.28
CA SER A 51 5.30 17.93 7.11
C SER A 51 5.13 17.08 8.35
N ILE A 52 6.23 16.65 8.94
CA ILE A 52 6.23 15.94 10.25
C ILE A 52 5.50 16.75 11.33
N ARG A 53 5.57 18.09 11.28
CA ARG A 53 4.84 18.96 12.24
C ARG A 53 3.32 18.86 12.07
N ASP A 54 2.83 18.71 10.86
CA ASP A 54 1.40 18.50 10.61
C ASP A 54 0.94 17.18 11.20
N VAL A 55 1.69 16.11 10.97
CA VAL A 55 1.39 14.79 11.52
C VAL A 55 1.47 14.78 13.05
N ALA A 56 2.49 15.42 13.63
CA ALA A 56 2.64 15.53 15.07
C ALA A 56 1.45 16.25 15.74
N ARG A 57 1.00 17.34 15.13
CA ARG A 57 -0.18 18.09 15.59
C ARG A 57 -1.44 17.25 15.51
N GLU A 58 -1.64 16.52 14.42
CA GLU A 58 -2.78 15.61 14.24
C GLU A 58 -2.75 14.44 15.23
N ALA A 59 -1.57 13.91 15.52
CA ALA A 59 -1.38 12.82 16.48
C ALA A 59 -1.43 13.29 17.95
N GLY A 60 -1.46 14.59 18.21
CA GLY A 60 -1.43 15.15 19.56
C GLY A 60 -0.10 14.94 20.31
N ILE A 61 1.02 14.85 19.59
CA ILE A 61 2.37 14.63 20.15
C ILE A 61 3.37 15.67 19.66
N SER A 62 4.55 15.75 20.30
CA SER A 62 5.62 16.58 19.78
C SER A 62 6.24 15.99 18.50
N HIS A 63 6.71 16.86 17.58
CA HIS A 63 7.41 16.38 16.40
C HIS A 63 8.69 15.58 16.74
N ALA A 64 9.37 15.91 17.84
CA ALA A 64 10.49 15.14 18.35
C ALA A 64 10.09 13.71 18.77
N SER A 65 8.84 13.53 19.21
CA SER A 65 8.32 12.20 19.56
C SER A 65 8.17 11.30 18.34
N ILE A 66 7.86 11.84 17.15
CA ILE A 66 7.76 11.06 15.91
C ILE A 66 9.12 10.41 15.56
N TYR A 67 10.22 11.15 15.68
CA TYR A 67 11.56 10.65 15.37
C TYR A 67 12.05 9.49 16.26
N ARG A 68 11.36 9.23 17.36
CA ARG A 68 11.61 8.03 18.19
C ARG A 68 11.06 6.75 17.54
N TYR A 69 10.12 6.88 16.60
CA TYR A 69 9.44 5.78 15.92
C TYR A 69 9.78 5.67 14.44
N PHE A 70 10.04 6.80 13.79
CA PHE A 70 10.39 6.92 12.38
C PHE A 70 11.65 7.78 12.26
N PRO A 71 12.72 7.27 11.63
CA PRO A 71 14.01 7.97 11.56
C PRO A 71 13.93 9.30 10.80
N ASP A 72 13.02 9.37 9.83
CA ASP A 72 12.80 10.55 9.00
C ASP A 72 11.36 10.61 8.45
N GLN A 73 11.08 11.65 7.69
CA GLN A 73 9.77 11.87 7.07
C GLN A 73 9.45 10.82 6.01
N GLN A 74 10.44 10.40 5.23
CA GLN A 74 10.24 9.40 4.16
C GLN A 74 9.83 8.05 4.75
N ALA A 75 10.49 7.61 5.82
CA ALA A 75 10.15 6.36 6.52
C ALA A 75 8.69 6.36 7.02
N LEU A 76 8.21 7.45 7.59
CA LEU A 76 6.81 7.58 8.00
C LEU A 76 5.87 7.55 6.79
N PHE A 77 6.22 8.24 5.72
CA PHE A 77 5.37 8.33 4.52
C PHE A 77 5.30 6.99 3.79
N VAL A 78 6.42 6.27 3.69
CA VAL A 78 6.44 4.90 3.15
C VAL A 78 5.56 3.98 3.99
N GLU A 79 5.62 4.04 5.33
CA GLU A 79 4.77 3.20 6.18
C GLU A 79 3.29 3.53 6.04
N ALA A 80 2.93 4.81 5.93
CA ALA A 80 1.55 5.23 5.68
C ALA A 80 1.05 4.75 4.30
N PHE A 81 1.91 4.81 3.29
CA PHE A 81 1.62 4.28 1.96
C PHE A 81 1.41 2.76 1.98
N LEU A 82 2.33 2.01 2.61
CA LEU A 82 2.24 0.55 2.70
C LEU A 82 0.97 0.06 3.40
N ARG A 83 0.46 0.84 4.36
CA ARG A 83 -0.81 0.52 5.03
C ARG A 83 -1.99 0.63 4.06
N GLY A 84 -2.09 1.73 3.28
CA GLY A 84 -3.12 1.88 2.26
C GLY A 84 -3.00 0.84 1.14
N ALA A 85 -1.75 0.47 0.76
CA ALA A 85 -1.52 -0.57 -0.24
C ALA A 85 -2.08 -1.95 0.17
N LYS A 86 -2.01 -2.29 1.46
CA LYS A 86 -2.58 -3.55 1.96
C LYS A 86 -4.10 -3.63 1.78
N GLU A 87 -4.79 -2.50 1.88
CA GLU A 87 -6.24 -2.46 1.71
C GLU A 87 -6.64 -2.86 0.29
N ILE A 88 -6.00 -2.29 -0.73
CA ILE A 88 -6.31 -2.66 -2.11
C ILE A 88 -5.90 -4.09 -2.45
N VAL A 89 -4.73 -4.55 -1.98
CA VAL A 89 -4.31 -5.94 -2.18
C VAL A 89 -5.33 -6.91 -1.58
N GLN A 90 -5.86 -6.64 -0.39
CA GLN A 90 -6.90 -7.47 0.23
C GLN A 90 -8.19 -7.50 -0.58
N VAL A 91 -8.64 -6.35 -1.09
CA VAL A 91 -9.84 -6.27 -1.95
C VAL A 91 -9.64 -7.09 -3.22
N LEU A 92 -8.48 -6.99 -3.86
CA LEU A 92 -8.18 -7.74 -5.08
C LEU A 92 -8.08 -9.26 -4.80
N ASP A 93 -7.42 -9.68 -3.71
CA ASP A 93 -7.36 -11.09 -3.29
C ASP A 93 -8.76 -11.67 -3.10
N ASP A 94 -9.67 -10.95 -2.44
CA ASP A 94 -11.05 -11.38 -2.22
C ASP A 94 -11.81 -11.55 -3.56
N ILE A 95 -11.64 -10.64 -4.52
CA ILE A 95 -12.28 -10.74 -5.84
C ILE A 95 -11.72 -11.93 -6.61
N VAL A 96 -10.40 -12.02 -6.71
CA VAL A 96 -9.72 -13.08 -7.47
C VAL A 96 -10.02 -14.45 -6.89
N ARG A 97 -10.07 -14.57 -5.56
CA ARG A 97 -10.35 -15.84 -4.86
C ARG A 97 -11.78 -16.33 -5.08
N ASN A 98 -12.75 -15.40 -5.09
CA ASN A 98 -14.18 -15.73 -5.23
C ASN A 98 -14.66 -15.87 -6.68
N SER A 99 -13.81 -15.61 -7.69
CA SER A 99 -14.12 -15.82 -9.10
C SER A 99 -13.45 -17.10 -9.61
N GLU A 100 -14.22 -18.03 -10.21
CA GLU A 100 -13.66 -19.28 -10.76
C GLU A 100 -12.82 -19.03 -12.03
N GLN A 101 -13.26 -18.11 -12.90
CA GLN A 101 -12.64 -17.84 -14.21
C GLN A 101 -11.83 -16.54 -14.24
N GLY A 102 -11.71 -15.86 -13.09
CA GLY A 102 -11.17 -14.52 -13.04
C GLY A 102 -12.20 -13.46 -13.48
N ASP A 103 -12.24 -12.34 -12.77
CA ASP A 103 -13.13 -11.20 -13.06
C ASP A 103 -12.31 -9.94 -13.25
N ILE A 104 -11.73 -9.83 -14.45
CA ILE A 104 -10.84 -8.69 -14.77
C ILE A 104 -11.58 -7.35 -14.77
N GLU A 105 -12.89 -7.33 -15.11
CA GLU A 105 -13.66 -6.10 -15.05
C GLU A 105 -13.81 -5.61 -13.62
N LYS A 106 -14.15 -6.49 -12.71
CA LYS A 106 -14.32 -6.15 -11.31
C LYS A 106 -12.99 -5.77 -10.66
N VAL A 107 -11.92 -6.52 -10.93
CA VAL A 107 -10.56 -6.15 -10.51
C VAL A 107 -10.18 -4.77 -11.03
N THR A 108 -10.44 -4.48 -12.30
CA THR A 108 -10.18 -3.17 -12.91
C THR A 108 -10.99 -2.06 -12.24
N GLU A 109 -12.29 -2.29 -12.05
CA GLU A 109 -13.20 -1.30 -11.44
C GLU A 109 -12.77 -0.96 -10.02
N GLU A 110 -12.50 -1.96 -9.18
CA GLU A 110 -12.10 -1.75 -7.79
C GLU A 110 -10.72 -1.09 -7.70
N PHE A 111 -9.74 -1.54 -8.49
CA PHE A 111 -8.40 -0.95 -8.50
C PHE A 111 -8.44 0.52 -8.94
N VAL A 112 -9.12 0.83 -10.04
CA VAL A 112 -9.23 2.20 -10.56
C VAL A 112 -10.04 3.07 -9.62
N THR A 113 -11.13 2.56 -9.05
CA THR A 113 -11.96 3.28 -8.08
C THR A 113 -11.16 3.60 -6.81
N PHE A 114 -10.42 2.64 -6.27
CA PHE A 114 -9.55 2.87 -5.12
C PHE A 114 -8.56 4.01 -5.37
N LEU A 115 -7.89 4.02 -6.52
CA LEU A 115 -6.91 5.05 -6.85
C LEU A 115 -7.53 6.42 -7.14
N ILE A 116 -8.78 6.46 -7.64
CA ILE A 116 -9.54 7.70 -7.85
C ILE A 116 -10.01 8.29 -6.51
N GLU A 117 -10.55 7.48 -5.63
CA GLU A 117 -11.08 7.89 -4.34
C GLU A 117 -9.96 8.24 -3.36
N ASN A 118 -8.84 7.55 -3.44
CA ASN A 118 -7.66 7.78 -2.63
C ASN A 118 -6.59 8.59 -3.39
N ASP A 119 -6.92 9.83 -3.81
CA ASP A 119 -6.05 10.72 -4.60
C ASP A 119 -4.65 10.87 -3.98
N GLN A 120 -4.58 11.03 -2.68
CA GLN A 120 -3.30 11.22 -1.99
C GLN A 120 -2.46 9.93 -2.01
N TYR A 121 -3.10 8.76 -1.89
CA TYR A 121 -2.42 7.49 -2.04
C TYR A 121 -1.80 7.34 -3.45
N PHE A 122 -2.57 7.66 -4.49
CA PHE A 122 -2.06 7.63 -5.87
C PHE A 122 -0.87 8.58 -6.06
N ARG A 123 -0.92 9.79 -5.49
CA ARG A 123 0.19 10.75 -5.55
C ARG A 123 1.43 10.25 -4.81
N MET A 124 1.26 9.60 -3.67
CA MET A 124 2.38 8.98 -2.94
C MET A 124 2.98 7.84 -3.75
N MET A 125 2.17 6.96 -4.32
CA MET A 125 2.61 5.87 -5.18
C MET A 125 3.45 6.40 -6.35
N THR A 126 2.93 7.39 -7.08
CA THR A 126 3.64 8.01 -8.20
C THR A 126 4.94 8.69 -7.75
N HIS A 127 4.92 9.36 -6.59
CA HIS A 127 6.12 9.98 -6.04
C HIS A 127 7.20 8.92 -5.76
N PHE A 128 6.87 7.85 -5.05
CA PHE A 128 7.84 6.79 -4.72
C PHE A 128 8.36 6.05 -5.96
N MET A 129 7.55 5.89 -6.99
CA MET A 129 7.99 5.30 -8.27
C MET A 129 9.02 6.17 -9.00
N LEU A 130 8.98 7.50 -8.81
CA LEU A 130 9.84 8.45 -9.51
C LEU A 130 10.99 8.97 -8.63
N ASP A 131 10.94 8.76 -7.31
CA ASP A 131 11.94 9.25 -6.37
C ASP A 131 13.12 8.29 -6.26
N GLY A 132 14.25 8.68 -6.85
CA GLY A 132 15.50 7.94 -6.76
C GLY A 132 16.30 8.16 -5.45
N SER A 133 15.76 8.94 -4.49
CA SER A 133 16.48 9.28 -3.25
C SER A 133 16.15 8.40 -2.05
N LEU A 134 15.30 7.38 -2.22
CA LEU A 134 14.89 6.46 -1.17
C LEU A 134 16.04 5.58 -0.70
N SER A 135 16.11 5.29 0.60
CA SER A 135 17.07 4.32 1.14
C SER A 135 16.79 2.91 0.63
N ALA A 136 17.83 2.06 0.57
CA ALA A 136 17.69 0.66 0.14
C ALA A 136 16.63 -0.10 0.95
N GLU A 137 16.52 0.16 2.26
CA GLU A 137 15.50 -0.44 3.12
C GLU A 137 14.07 -0.03 2.69
N MET A 138 13.87 1.24 2.34
CA MET A 138 12.55 1.73 1.88
C MET A 138 12.20 1.17 0.52
N VAL A 139 13.15 1.11 -0.40
CA VAL A 139 12.98 0.48 -1.72
C VAL A 139 12.57 -0.98 -1.56
N GLU A 140 13.23 -1.74 -0.66
CA GLU A 140 12.87 -3.15 -0.44
C GLU A 140 11.45 -3.31 0.13
N LYS A 141 11.02 -2.45 1.03
CA LYS A 141 9.64 -2.45 1.55
C LYS A 141 8.62 -2.15 0.44
N LEU A 142 8.89 -1.18 -0.41
CA LEU A 142 8.03 -0.85 -1.55
C LEU A 142 7.96 -1.99 -2.55
N ASN A 143 9.11 -2.57 -2.92
CA ASN A 143 9.18 -3.72 -3.81
C ASN A 143 8.45 -4.96 -3.24
N ALA A 144 8.54 -5.18 -1.93
CA ALA A 144 7.81 -6.26 -1.28
C ALA A 144 6.28 -6.09 -1.41
N MET A 145 5.79 -4.85 -1.27
CA MET A 145 4.37 -4.54 -1.46
C MET A 145 3.95 -4.63 -2.92
N GLU A 146 4.77 -4.15 -3.83
CA GLU A 146 4.54 -4.26 -5.27
C GLU A 146 4.44 -5.73 -5.71
N ARG A 147 5.31 -6.60 -5.20
CA ARG A 147 5.21 -8.05 -5.43
C ARG A 147 3.85 -8.61 -5.02
N LEU A 148 3.34 -8.24 -3.84
CA LEU A 148 2.02 -8.69 -3.38
C LEU A 148 0.89 -8.26 -4.32
N LEU A 149 0.95 -7.02 -4.83
CA LEU A 149 -0.02 -6.52 -5.79
C LEU A 149 0.06 -7.29 -7.12
N PHE A 150 1.26 -7.51 -7.64
CA PHE A 150 1.44 -8.28 -8.88
C PHE A 150 1.05 -9.75 -8.71
N ASP A 151 1.25 -10.34 -7.54
CA ASP A 151 0.81 -11.71 -7.26
C ASP A 151 -0.71 -11.86 -7.37
N GLU A 152 -1.50 -10.81 -7.03
CA GLU A 152 -2.95 -10.82 -7.26
C GLU A 152 -3.31 -10.74 -8.74
N PHE A 153 -2.62 -9.92 -9.53
CA PHE A 153 -2.81 -9.88 -10.97
C PHE A 153 -2.35 -11.18 -11.64
N ASP A 154 -1.26 -11.80 -11.19
CA ASP A 154 -0.83 -13.11 -11.71
C ASP A 154 -1.89 -14.18 -11.45
N LYS A 155 -2.43 -14.25 -10.24
CA LYS A 155 -3.54 -15.19 -9.91
C LYS A 155 -4.75 -14.95 -10.81
N LEU A 156 -5.07 -13.69 -11.12
CA LEU A 156 -6.15 -13.33 -12.04
C LEU A 156 -5.87 -13.89 -13.44
N PHE A 157 -4.69 -13.60 -14.01
CA PHE A 157 -4.35 -14.04 -15.36
C PHE A 157 -4.16 -15.55 -15.48
N LEU A 158 -3.64 -16.22 -14.44
CA LEU A 158 -3.59 -17.69 -14.39
C LEU A 158 -4.96 -18.36 -14.48
N LYS A 159 -6.03 -17.69 -14.04
CA LYS A 159 -7.42 -18.17 -14.21
C LYS A 159 -8.00 -17.89 -15.58
N MET A 160 -7.44 -16.94 -16.31
CA MET A 160 -7.98 -16.43 -17.56
C MET A 160 -7.25 -16.94 -18.81
N THR A 161 -5.98 -17.38 -18.65
CA THR A 161 -5.14 -17.78 -19.77
C THR A 161 -4.42 -19.11 -19.48
N GLU A 162 -3.98 -19.80 -20.55
CA GLU A 162 -3.09 -20.96 -20.45
C GLU A 162 -1.59 -20.56 -20.55
N ALA A 163 -1.28 -19.27 -20.42
CA ALA A 163 0.07 -18.74 -20.51
C ALA A 163 0.97 -19.27 -19.36
N GLY A 164 2.25 -19.41 -19.64
CA GLY A 164 3.25 -19.79 -18.63
C GLY A 164 3.50 -18.65 -17.62
N GLU A 165 4.05 -18.98 -16.44
CA GLU A 165 4.26 -18.01 -15.34
C GLU A 165 5.01 -16.74 -15.75
N GLY A 166 6.04 -16.85 -16.61
CA GLY A 166 6.81 -15.69 -17.09
C GLY A 166 5.98 -14.74 -17.97
N GLU A 167 5.09 -15.29 -18.80
CA GLU A 167 4.18 -14.52 -19.64
C GLU A 167 3.06 -13.87 -18.82
N VAL A 168 2.52 -14.61 -17.84
CA VAL A 168 1.54 -14.10 -16.89
C VAL A 168 2.08 -12.88 -16.15
N ARG A 169 3.33 -12.91 -15.67
CA ARG A 169 3.97 -11.76 -15.01
C ARG A 169 4.08 -10.55 -15.94
N LEU A 170 4.39 -10.78 -17.23
CA LEU A 170 4.42 -9.69 -18.21
C LEU A 170 3.03 -9.09 -18.47
N LEU A 171 1.99 -9.92 -18.52
CA LEU A 171 0.60 -9.46 -18.62
C LEU A 171 0.22 -8.61 -17.40
N SER A 172 0.59 -9.04 -16.19
CA SER A 172 0.36 -8.30 -14.95
C SER A 172 1.05 -6.93 -14.97
N HIS A 173 2.29 -6.87 -15.39
CA HIS A 173 3.03 -5.60 -15.54
C HIS A 173 2.39 -4.69 -16.61
N ALA A 174 2.02 -5.23 -17.77
CA ALA A 174 1.37 -4.47 -18.83
C ALA A 174 0.01 -3.92 -18.40
N PHE A 175 -0.77 -4.74 -17.70
CA PHE A 175 -2.08 -4.36 -17.17
C PHE A 175 -1.97 -3.24 -16.13
N PHE A 176 -1.09 -3.40 -15.15
CA PHE A 176 -0.81 -2.37 -14.15
C PHE A 176 -0.35 -1.06 -14.78
N ALA A 177 0.61 -1.12 -15.72
CA ALA A 177 1.12 0.05 -16.43
C ALA A 177 0.01 0.75 -17.22
N ALA A 178 -0.86 -0.01 -17.91
CA ALA A 178 -1.97 0.55 -18.67
C ALA A 178 -2.97 1.28 -17.77
N LEU A 179 -3.39 0.68 -16.65
CA LEU A 179 -4.33 1.32 -15.71
C LEU A 179 -3.74 2.57 -15.05
N ASN A 180 -2.48 2.52 -14.62
CA ASN A 180 -1.79 3.71 -14.09
C ASN A 180 -1.62 4.79 -15.16
N GLY A 181 -1.35 4.42 -16.40
CA GLY A 181 -1.27 5.34 -17.53
C GLY A 181 -2.57 6.12 -17.73
N VAL A 182 -3.72 5.47 -17.64
CA VAL A 182 -5.04 6.14 -17.68
C VAL A 182 -5.16 7.19 -16.58
N LEU A 183 -4.82 6.82 -15.34
CA LEU A 183 -4.93 7.72 -14.19
C LEU A 183 -3.98 8.92 -14.30
N ILE A 184 -2.73 8.70 -14.67
CA ILE A 184 -1.74 9.78 -14.84
C ILE A 184 -2.16 10.74 -15.94
N THR A 185 -2.61 10.20 -17.09
CA THR A 185 -2.91 10.99 -18.29
C THR A 185 -4.18 11.83 -18.13
N PHE A 186 -5.22 11.24 -17.53
CA PHE A 186 -6.58 11.85 -17.59
C PHE A 186 -7.04 12.48 -16.27
N ARG A 187 -6.35 12.27 -15.14
CA ARG A 187 -6.75 12.79 -13.82
C ARG A 187 -7.02 14.30 -13.80
N ASN A 188 -6.24 15.08 -14.50
CA ASN A 188 -6.35 16.53 -14.61
C ASN A 188 -6.70 16.95 -16.04
N TYR A 189 -7.59 16.21 -16.71
CA TYR A 189 -7.94 16.48 -18.10
C TYR A 189 -8.57 17.88 -18.24
N PRO A 190 -7.97 18.77 -19.03
CA PRO A 190 -8.41 20.16 -19.10
C PRO A 190 -9.81 20.29 -19.70
N GLY A 191 -10.57 21.27 -19.20
CA GLY A 191 -11.90 21.60 -19.73
C GLY A 191 -13.03 20.66 -19.32
N ARG A 192 -12.79 19.69 -18.41
CA ARG A 192 -13.81 18.78 -17.88
C ARG A 192 -13.94 18.91 -16.37
N ASN A 193 -15.15 18.70 -15.87
CA ASN A 193 -15.38 18.60 -14.44
C ASN A 193 -14.93 17.21 -13.89
N ARG A 194 -14.84 17.09 -12.56
CA ARG A 194 -14.33 15.88 -11.90
C ARG A 194 -15.14 14.62 -12.27
N GLU A 195 -16.46 14.72 -12.35
CA GLU A 195 -17.31 13.56 -12.65
C GLU A 195 -17.13 13.07 -14.09
N GLU A 196 -16.99 13.99 -15.03
CA GLU A 196 -16.68 13.67 -16.44
C GLU A 196 -15.32 12.98 -16.57
N VAL A 197 -14.30 13.47 -15.84
CA VAL A 197 -12.97 12.88 -15.80
C VAL A 197 -13.01 11.46 -15.24
N ILE A 198 -13.69 11.25 -14.11
CA ILE A 198 -13.84 9.92 -13.49
C ILE A 198 -14.54 8.95 -14.44
N ARG A 199 -15.66 9.37 -15.04
CA ARG A 199 -16.40 8.55 -16.01
C ARG A 199 -15.55 8.19 -17.22
N HIS A 200 -14.74 9.12 -17.70
CA HIS A 200 -13.83 8.92 -18.82
C HIS A 200 -12.73 7.90 -18.48
N MET A 201 -12.08 8.03 -17.33
CA MET A 201 -11.05 7.10 -16.87
C MET A 201 -11.61 5.68 -16.69
N ARG A 202 -12.76 5.52 -16.03
CA ARG A 202 -13.43 4.21 -15.87
C ARG A 202 -13.77 3.57 -17.21
N ARG A 203 -14.26 4.37 -18.17
CA ARG A 203 -14.56 3.85 -19.51
C ARG A 203 -13.32 3.35 -20.26
N ILE A 204 -12.20 4.08 -20.19
CA ILE A 204 -10.93 3.64 -20.81
C ILE A 204 -10.41 2.40 -20.09
N ALA A 205 -10.44 2.36 -18.76
CA ALA A 205 -10.02 1.20 -17.99
C ALA A 205 -10.84 -0.06 -18.36
N GLY A 206 -12.14 0.07 -18.56
CA GLY A 206 -13.00 -1.03 -19.05
C GLY A 206 -12.61 -1.50 -20.47
N ILE A 207 -12.22 -0.59 -21.36
CA ILE A 207 -11.70 -0.96 -22.70
C ILE A 207 -10.39 -1.77 -22.54
N ILE A 208 -9.49 -1.35 -21.63
CA ILE A 208 -8.25 -2.06 -21.34
C ILE A 208 -8.57 -3.46 -20.81
N ALA A 209 -9.42 -3.58 -19.79
CA ALA A 209 -9.83 -4.87 -19.24
C ALA A 209 -10.32 -5.84 -20.34
N ASN A 210 -11.18 -5.35 -21.22
CA ASN A 210 -11.69 -6.16 -22.33
C ASN A 210 -10.63 -6.61 -23.34
N LYS A 211 -9.54 -5.86 -23.50
CA LYS A 211 -8.41 -6.25 -24.37
C LYS A 211 -7.49 -7.29 -23.74
N PHE A 212 -7.52 -7.43 -22.43
CA PHE A 212 -6.77 -8.45 -21.69
C PHE A 212 -7.58 -9.74 -21.48
N LYS A 213 -8.82 -9.83 -21.96
CA LYS A 213 -9.67 -11.04 -21.93
C LYS A 213 -9.39 -12.02 -23.08
N ALA A 214 -8.66 -11.59 -24.10
CA ALA A 214 -8.51 -12.35 -25.32
C ALA A 214 -7.38 -13.37 -25.24
#